data_29c2617dca19acdd13373c9b9050aed5
#
_entry.id   29c2617dca19acdd13373c9b9050aed5
#
_cell.length_a   1.000
_cell.length_b   1.000
_cell.length_c   1.000
_cell.angle_alpha   90.00
_cell.angle_beta   90.00
_cell.angle_gamma   90.00
#
_symmetry.space_group_name_H-M   'P 1'
#
loop_
_entity.id
_entity.type
_entity.pdbx_description
1 polymer ?
#
loop_
_entity_poly.entity_id
_entity_poly.type
_entity_poly.pdbx_seq_one_letter_code
_entity_poly.pdbx_strand_id
1 'polypeptide(L)'
;PCLKEVAAHGQEKGIVVGLHNHNHGCVTRTGKDVRRIIDEVNNPYFSHILDTGQYVGSPGASGQRGKEDPALNFYGSIEETAPLAVHVRCKIYRIESGTEEWLDYPRIFEILKNVNFNGWCSVVYEGQDVEAEATAIPKAVTYLRSLMDW
;
A
#
# COMPACT_ATOMS: atom_id res chain seq x y z
N PRO A 1 -22.04 -10.07 -1.96
CA PRO A 1 -22.36 -11.16 -1.01
C PRO A 1 -21.11 -11.83 -0.48
N CYS A 2 -20.21 -12.38 -1.31
CA CYS A 2 -19.02 -13.15 -0.88
C CYS A 2 -18.10 -12.41 0.12
N LEU A 3 -17.82 -11.12 -0.07
CA LEU A 3 -16.96 -10.38 0.86
C LEU A 3 -17.60 -10.24 2.25
N LYS A 4 -18.92 -10.07 2.32
CA LYS A 4 -19.64 -10.04 3.61
C LYS A 4 -19.59 -11.37 4.34
N GLU A 5 -19.70 -12.47 3.61
CA GLU A 5 -19.60 -13.83 4.16
C GLU A 5 -18.18 -14.10 4.69
N VAL A 6 -17.15 -13.73 3.91
CA VAL A 6 -15.74 -13.86 4.34
C VAL A 6 -15.46 -13.00 5.57
N ALA A 7 -15.94 -11.75 5.60
CA ALA A 7 -15.79 -10.86 6.75
C ALA A 7 -16.47 -11.41 8.01
N ALA A 8 -17.69 -11.94 7.88
CA ALA A 8 -18.43 -12.58 8.98
C ALA A 8 -17.68 -13.81 9.51
N HIS A 9 -17.15 -14.64 8.62
CA HIS A 9 -16.35 -15.80 9.03
C HIS A 9 -15.05 -15.38 9.73
N GLY A 10 -14.36 -14.34 9.22
CA GLY A 10 -13.20 -13.74 9.88
C GLY A 10 -13.53 -13.27 11.29
N GLN A 11 -14.66 -12.58 11.46
CA GLN A 11 -15.16 -12.13 12.75
C GLN A 11 -15.39 -13.30 13.74
N GLU A 12 -16.02 -14.39 13.29
CA GLU A 12 -16.20 -15.59 14.11
C GLU A 12 -14.89 -16.21 14.59
N LYS A 13 -13.82 -16.06 13.80
CA LYS A 13 -12.48 -16.60 14.11
C LYS A 13 -11.54 -15.60 14.78
N GLY A 14 -11.96 -14.34 14.96
CA GLY A 14 -11.09 -13.28 15.45
C GLY A 14 -9.98 -12.89 14.47
N ILE A 15 -10.20 -13.06 13.16
CA ILE A 15 -9.23 -12.81 12.09
C ILE A 15 -9.70 -11.65 11.24
N VAL A 16 -8.87 -10.60 11.11
CA VAL A 16 -9.13 -9.49 10.20
C VAL A 16 -8.84 -9.92 8.76
N VAL A 17 -9.83 -9.73 7.89
CA VAL A 17 -9.70 -9.94 6.44
C VAL A 17 -9.32 -8.63 5.78
N GLY A 18 -8.20 -8.59 5.07
CA GLY A 18 -7.70 -7.38 4.42
C GLY A 18 -7.95 -7.35 2.91
N LEU A 19 -8.61 -6.29 2.44
CA LEU A 19 -8.75 -5.99 1.02
C LEU A 19 -7.47 -5.33 0.50
N HIS A 20 -6.82 -5.94 -0.49
CA HIS A 20 -5.60 -5.42 -1.12
C HIS A 20 -5.93 -4.60 -2.38
N ASN A 21 -5.34 -3.40 -2.51
CA ASN A 21 -5.43 -2.61 -3.74
C ASN A 21 -4.47 -3.13 -4.81
N HIS A 22 -4.92 -3.09 -6.08
CA HIS A 22 -4.10 -3.52 -7.22
C HIS A 22 -4.50 -2.80 -8.51
N ASN A 23 -3.52 -2.32 -9.28
CA ASN A 23 -3.72 -1.44 -10.44
C ASN A 23 -4.01 -2.16 -11.78
N HIS A 24 -3.65 -3.42 -11.94
CA HIS A 24 -3.73 -4.18 -13.20
C HIS A 24 -5.16 -4.65 -13.53
N GLY A 25 -6.05 -3.71 -13.87
CA GLY A 25 -7.43 -4.04 -14.25
C GLY A 25 -8.34 -4.52 -13.10
N CYS A 26 -7.86 -4.45 -11.87
CA CYS A 26 -8.62 -4.84 -10.69
C CYS A 26 -9.66 -3.78 -10.30
N VAL A 27 -10.73 -4.21 -9.63
CA VAL A 27 -11.75 -3.30 -9.07
C VAL A 27 -11.23 -2.45 -7.92
N THR A 28 -10.08 -2.77 -7.35
CA THR A 28 -9.43 -2.08 -6.22
C THR A 28 -8.33 -1.12 -6.67
N ARG A 29 -8.39 -0.62 -7.89
CA ARG A 29 -7.32 0.17 -8.51
C ARG A 29 -7.27 1.64 -8.07
N THR A 30 -8.32 2.15 -7.42
CA THR A 30 -8.38 3.53 -6.88
C THR A 30 -8.74 3.51 -5.41
N GLY A 31 -8.35 4.56 -4.67
CA GLY A 31 -8.73 4.73 -3.26
C GLY A 31 -10.25 4.76 -3.08
N LYS A 32 -10.94 5.45 -3.99
CA LYS A 32 -12.41 5.55 -4.00
C LYS A 32 -13.09 4.17 -4.13
N ASP A 33 -12.58 3.30 -4.99
CA ASP A 33 -13.14 1.96 -5.15
C ASP A 33 -12.91 1.09 -3.91
N VAL A 34 -11.69 1.15 -3.34
CA VAL A 34 -11.36 0.43 -2.10
C VAL A 34 -12.26 0.88 -0.94
N ARG A 35 -12.37 2.20 -0.72
CA ARG A 35 -13.25 2.76 0.33
C ARG A 35 -14.68 2.30 0.14
N ARG A 36 -15.24 2.44 -1.06
CA ARG A 36 -16.60 2.01 -1.36
C ARG A 36 -16.83 0.54 -1.01
N ILE A 37 -15.90 -0.35 -1.38
CA ILE A 37 -16.04 -1.79 -1.08
C ILE A 37 -16.03 -2.04 0.42
N ILE A 38 -15.14 -1.38 1.18
CA ILE A 38 -15.05 -1.55 2.63
C ILE A 38 -16.32 -1.02 3.30
N ASP A 39 -16.80 0.16 2.90
CA ASP A 39 -18.04 0.75 3.42
C ASP A 39 -19.27 -0.13 3.12
N GLU A 40 -19.35 -0.71 1.92
CA GLU A 40 -20.44 -1.62 1.54
C GLU A 40 -20.39 -2.97 2.30
N VAL A 41 -19.21 -3.47 2.63
CA VAL A 41 -19.05 -4.68 3.46
C VAL A 41 -19.49 -4.39 4.89
N ASN A 42 -19.08 -3.24 5.42
CA ASN A 42 -19.48 -2.72 6.73
C ASN A 42 -19.32 -3.77 7.87
N ASN A 43 -18.10 -4.29 8.02
CA ASN A 43 -17.78 -5.25 9.07
C ASN A 43 -16.42 -4.88 9.70
N PRO A 44 -16.29 -4.78 11.05
CA PRO A 44 -15.05 -4.36 11.71
C PRO A 44 -13.88 -5.35 11.53
N TYR A 45 -14.15 -6.57 11.07
CA TYR A 45 -13.14 -7.55 10.70
C TYR A 45 -12.82 -7.55 9.19
N PHE A 46 -13.31 -6.55 8.45
CA PHE A 46 -12.95 -6.33 7.06
C PHE A 46 -12.28 -4.96 6.90
N SER A 47 -11.01 -4.95 6.53
CA SER A 47 -10.19 -3.75 6.53
C SER A 47 -9.32 -3.67 5.27
N HIS A 48 -8.31 -2.79 5.25
CA HIS A 48 -7.46 -2.56 4.11
C HIS A 48 -6.02 -3.04 4.33
N ILE A 49 -5.47 -3.72 3.33
CA ILE A 49 -4.03 -3.92 3.15
C ILE A 49 -3.58 -2.94 2.07
N LEU A 50 -2.97 -1.84 2.50
CA LEU A 50 -2.51 -0.77 1.62
C LEU A 50 -1.17 -1.14 0.97
N ASP A 51 -1.16 -1.40 -0.33
CA ASP A 51 0.08 -1.50 -1.10
C ASP A 51 0.42 -0.12 -1.67
N THR A 52 1.56 0.42 -1.26
CA THR A 52 1.99 1.79 -1.59
C THR A 52 2.35 2.00 -3.06
N GLY A 53 2.47 0.95 -3.86
CA GLY A 53 2.81 1.02 -5.28
C GLY A 53 1.69 0.58 -6.22
N GLN A 54 0.53 0.13 -5.72
CA GLN A 54 -0.47 -0.57 -6.51
C GLN A 54 -1.79 0.18 -6.73
N TYR A 55 -1.79 1.51 -6.66
CA TYR A 55 -2.87 2.31 -7.22
C TYR A 55 -2.55 2.78 -8.65
N VAL A 56 -3.57 3.07 -9.45
CA VAL A 56 -3.39 3.64 -10.79
C VAL A 56 -2.63 4.97 -10.70
N GLY A 57 -1.77 5.24 -11.68
CA GLY A 57 -0.90 6.41 -11.68
C GLY A 57 0.40 6.24 -10.89
N SER A 58 0.59 5.10 -10.21
CA SER A 58 1.84 4.80 -9.49
C SER A 58 3.06 4.91 -10.41
N PRO A 59 4.19 5.47 -9.92
CA PRO A 59 5.46 5.49 -10.64
C PRO A 59 5.95 4.11 -11.09
N GLY A 60 5.57 3.04 -10.37
CA GLY A 60 5.88 1.67 -10.73
C GLY A 60 4.83 0.97 -11.60
N ALA A 61 3.71 1.64 -11.92
CA ALA A 61 2.71 1.07 -12.83
C ALA A 61 3.28 0.84 -14.23
N SER A 62 2.69 -0.11 -14.96
CA SER A 62 3.13 -0.46 -16.31
C SER A 62 3.24 0.78 -17.21
N GLY A 63 4.43 1.00 -17.74
CA GLY A 63 4.75 2.14 -18.62
C GLY A 63 5.17 3.44 -17.93
N GLN A 64 5.03 3.58 -16.63
CA GLN A 64 5.33 4.83 -15.91
C GLN A 64 6.84 5.04 -15.62
N ARG A 65 7.58 3.95 -15.38
CA ARG A 65 9.05 3.95 -15.22
C ARG A 65 9.61 5.04 -14.28
N GLY A 66 9.10 5.09 -13.06
CA GLY A 66 9.54 6.03 -12.04
C GLY A 66 8.86 7.40 -12.10
N LYS A 67 7.77 7.55 -12.84
CA LYS A 67 7.01 8.81 -12.94
C LYS A 67 5.56 8.59 -12.55
N GLU A 68 5.05 9.43 -11.65
CA GLU A 68 3.63 9.49 -11.36
C GLU A 68 2.86 9.96 -12.62
N ASP A 69 1.68 9.37 -12.86
CA ASP A 69 0.74 9.92 -13.83
C ASP A 69 -0.07 11.03 -13.15
N PRO A 70 0.16 12.32 -13.52
CA PRO A 70 -0.48 13.43 -12.84
C PRO A 70 -2.00 13.50 -13.04
N ALA A 71 -2.54 12.77 -14.02
CA ALA A 71 -3.98 12.70 -14.27
C ALA A 71 -4.73 11.76 -13.33
N LEU A 72 -4.03 10.90 -12.58
CA LEU A 72 -4.64 9.78 -11.86
C LEU A 72 -4.58 9.88 -10.32
N ASN A 73 -4.15 11.01 -9.77
CA ASN A 73 -4.12 11.31 -8.33
C ASN A 73 -3.71 10.11 -7.45
N PHE A 74 -2.57 9.54 -7.74
CA PHE A 74 -2.03 8.34 -7.09
C PHE A 74 -1.93 8.48 -5.56
N TYR A 75 -1.27 9.53 -5.08
CA TYR A 75 -1.12 9.77 -3.63
C TYR A 75 -2.45 10.10 -2.94
N GLY A 76 -3.39 10.73 -3.64
CA GLY A 76 -4.74 10.94 -3.12
C GLY A 76 -5.48 9.62 -2.86
N SER A 77 -5.22 8.56 -3.63
CA SER A 77 -5.75 7.23 -3.34
C SER A 77 -5.15 6.64 -2.05
N ILE A 78 -3.87 6.90 -1.77
CA ILE A 78 -3.23 6.52 -0.51
C ILE A 78 -3.84 7.32 0.66
N GLU A 79 -3.97 8.65 0.53
CA GLU A 79 -4.58 9.53 1.52
C GLU A 79 -6.01 9.09 1.88
N GLU A 80 -6.81 8.73 0.87
CA GLU A 80 -8.20 8.30 1.06
C GLU A 80 -8.32 6.98 1.84
N THR A 81 -7.35 6.05 1.67
CA THR A 81 -7.46 4.71 2.22
C THR A 81 -6.55 4.44 3.41
N ALA A 82 -5.58 5.30 3.70
CA ALA A 82 -4.71 5.18 4.86
C ALA A 82 -5.47 5.00 6.18
N PRO A 83 -6.61 5.73 6.45
CA PRO A 83 -7.38 5.53 7.67
C PRO A 83 -8.01 4.14 7.83
N LEU A 84 -8.09 3.37 6.75
CA LEU A 84 -8.67 2.02 6.72
C LEU A 84 -7.61 0.93 6.84
N ALA A 85 -6.32 1.30 6.75
CA ALA A 85 -5.24 0.32 6.67
C ALA A 85 -4.92 -0.31 8.03
N VAL A 86 -4.83 -1.63 8.06
CA VAL A 86 -4.28 -2.41 9.20
C VAL A 86 -2.89 -2.96 8.89
N HIS A 87 -2.53 -2.96 7.62
CA HIS A 87 -1.24 -3.41 7.13
C HIS A 87 -0.84 -2.56 5.92
N VAL A 88 0.41 -2.12 5.88
CA VAL A 88 0.99 -1.41 4.73
C VAL A 88 2.04 -2.30 4.07
N ARG A 89 1.88 -2.55 2.80
CA ARG A 89 2.87 -3.19 1.94
C ARG A 89 3.72 -2.10 1.30
N CYS A 90 4.89 -1.88 1.88
CA CYS A 90 5.85 -0.89 1.41
C CYS A 90 6.53 -1.38 0.12
N LYS A 91 6.01 -0.93 -1.03
CA LYS A 91 6.55 -1.27 -2.34
C LYS A 91 7.89 -0.59 -2.56
N ILE A 92 8.87 -1.33 -3.01
CA ILE A 92 10.21 -0.84 -3.32
C ILE A 92 10.55 -1.22 -4.77
N TYR A 93 10.86 -0.22 -5.57
CA TYR A 93 11.23 -0.39 -6.97
C TYR A 93 12.72 -0.13 -7.21
N ARG A 94 13.26 0.95 -6.61
CA ARG A 94 14.66 1.39 -6.81
C ARG A 94 15.24 1.83 -5.48
N ILE A 95 16.18 1.04 -4.96
CA ILE A 95 16.79 1.26 -3.63
C ILE A 95 18.33 1.22 -3.67
N GLU A 96 18.94 1.25 -4.85
CA GLU A 96 20.38 1.12 -5.04
C GLU A 96 21.17 2.19 -4.29
N SER A 97 20.65 3.42 -4.27
CA SER A 97 21.22 4.57 -3.53
C SER A 97 21.08 4.46 -2.01
N GLY A 98 20.26 3.52 -1.51
CA GLY A 98 19.87 3.42 -0.10
C GLY A 98 18.57 4.15 0.23
N THR A 99 17.94 4.82 -0.76
CA THR A 99 16.62 5.43 -0.67
C THR A 99 15.74 4.96 -1.81
N GLU A 100 14.43 4.84 -1.60
CA GLU A 100 13.51 4.53 -2.70
C GLU A 100 13.36 5.75 -3.61
N GLU A 101 13.63 5.57 -4.91
CA GLU A 101 13.72 6.68 -5.87
C GLU A 101 12.44 6.95 -6.66
N TRP A 102 11.52 5.99 -6.74
CA TRP A 102 10.28 6.14 -7.52
C TRP A 102 9.08 6.56 -6.68
N LEU A 103 8.99 6.06 -5.44
CA LEU A 103 7.92 6.41 -4.51
C LEU A 103 8.40 7.42 -3.48
N ASP A 104 7.65 8.49 -3.28
CA ASP A 104 7.91 9.50 -2.25
C ASP A 104 7.51 8.95 -0.86
N TYR A 105 8.38 8.16 -0.26
CA TYR A 105 8.15 7.58 1.06
C TYR A 105 8.03 8.61 2.18
N PRO A 106 8.80 9.71 2.22
CA PRO A 106 8.54 10.79 3.18
C PRO A 106 7.07 11.24 3.15
N ARG A 107 6.50 11.49 1.98
CA ARG A 107 5.08 11.84 1.82
C ARG A 107 4.14 10.72 2.27
N ILE A 108 4.43 9.47 1.88
CA ILE A 108 3.60 8.31 2.27
C ILE A 108 3.57 8.16 3.80
N PHE A 109 4.73 8.26 4.47
CA PHE A 109 4.81 8.16 5.92
C PHE A 109 4.18 9.34 6.64
N GLU A 110 4.22 10.55 6.07
CA GLU A 110 3.46 11.69 6.58
C GLU A 110 1.95 11.43 6.53
N ILE A 111 1.43 10.88 5.44
CA ILE A 111 0.03 10.46 5.31
C ILE A 111 -0.33 9.45 6.41
N LEU A 112 0.48 8.42 6.61
CA LEU A 112 0.24 7.39 7.63
C LEU A 112 0.29 7.97 9.06
N LYS A 113 1.22 8.85 9.33
CA LYS A 113 1.34 9.57 10.60
C LYS A 113 0.10 10.43 10.89
N ASN A 114 -0.38 11.17 9.90
CA ASN A 114 -1.55 12.05 10.03
C ASN A 114 -2.85 11.29 10.37
N VAL A 115 -2.92 10.01 10.04
CA VAL A 115 -4.07 9.14 10.40
C VAL A 115 -3.80 8.28 11.63
N ASN A 116 -2.70 8.50 12.34
CA ASN A 116 -2.26 7.70 13.49
C ASN A 116 -2.20 6.20 13.17
N PHE A 117 -1.65 5.85 11.99
CA PHE A 117 -1.50 4.45 11.61
C PHE A 117 -0.68 3.69 12.67
N ASN A 118 -1.21 2.58 13.16
CA ASN A 118 -0.58 1.71 14.16
C ASN A 118 -0.77 0.24 13.76
N GLY A 119 -0.27 -0.11 12.59
CA GLY A 119 -0.35 -1.45 12.02
C GLY A 119 1.03 -2.00 11.65
N TRP A 120 1.03 -3.00 10.80
CA TRP A 120 2.25 -3.64 10.32
C TRP A 120 2.71 -3.06 8.99
N CYS A 121 4.02 -2.91 8.82
CA CYS A 121 4.64 -2.61 7.53
C CYS A 121 5.45 -3.82 7.06
N SER A 122 5.28 -4.22 5.80
CA SER A 122 6.09 -5.25 5.15
C SER A 122 6.75 -4.69 3.89
N VAL A 123 7.99 -5.11 3.62
CA VAL A 123 8.71 -4.75 2.39
C VAL A 123 8.23 -5.65 1.25
N VAL A 124 7.90 -5.03 0.11
CA VAL A 124 7.60 -5.72 -1.15
C VAL A 124 8.54 -5.17 -2.22
N TYR A 125 9.58 -5.92 -2.54
CA TYR A 125 10.59 -5.50 -3.50
C TYR A 125 10.25 -5.98 -4.92
N GLU A 126 10.26 -5.05 -5.88
CA GLU A 126 10.02 -5.28 -7.31
C GLU A 126 11.08 -4.59 -8.19
N GLY A 127 12.34 -4.65 -7.79
CA GLY A 127 13.48 -4.06 -8.50
C GLY A 127 14.57 -5.06 -8.88
N GLN A 128 14.20 -6.34 -9.03
CA GLN A 128 15.16 -7.45 -9.28
C GLN A 128 15.90 -7.35 -10.62
N ASP A 129 15.41 -6.53 -11.54
CA ASP A 129 16.08 -6.19 -12.80
C ASP A 129 17.34 -5.32 -12.61
N VAL A 130 17.51 -4.70 -11.44
CA VAL A 130 18.63 -3.79 -11.14
C VAL A 130 19.45 -4.28 -9.97
N GLU A 131 18.84 -4.69 -8.87
CA GLU A 131 19.56 -5.14 -7.67
C GLU A 131 18.97 -6.46 -7.12
N ALA A 132 19.83 -7.34 -6.62
CA ALA A 132 19.39 -8.59 -6.01
C ALA A 132 18.67 -8.36 -4.67
N GLU A 133 17.65 -9.17 -4.39
CA GLU A 133 16.85 -9.10 -3.16
C GLU A 133 17.69 -9.15 -1.89
N ALA A 134 18.74 -9.97 -1.87
CA ALA A 134 19.62 -10.14 -0.71
C ALA A 134 20.32 -8.84 -0.28
N THR A 135 20.54 -7.90 -1.20
CA THR A 135 21.14 -6.59 -0.94
C THR A 135 20.08 -5.48 -0.82
N ALA A 136 19.04 -5.52 -1.65
CA ALA A 136 18.00 -4.51 -1.70
C ALA A 136 17.10 -4.51 -0.44
N ILE A 137 16.67 -5.68 0.03
CA ILE A 137 15.73 -5.77 1.17
C ILE A 137 16.33 -5.19 2.46
N PRO A 138 17.59 -5.48 2.86
CA PRO A 138 18.18 -4.83 4.03
C PRO A 138 18.28 -3.31 3.92
N LYS A 139 18.60 -2.76 2.73
CA LYS A 139 18.58 -1.31 2.48
C LYS A 139 17.18 -0.74 2.66
N ALA A 140 16.18 -1.37 2.05
CA ALA A 140 14.79 -0.96 2.16
C ALA A 140 14.31 -0.93 3.63
N VAL A 141 14.62 -1.97 4.42
CA VAL A 141 14.29 -2.00 5.85
C VAL A 141 14.96 -0.86 6.60
N THR A 142 16.24 -0.59 6.33
CA THR A 142 16.98 0.51 6.97
C THR A 142 16.37 1.87 6.61
N TYR A 143 16.09 2.09 5.33
CA TYR A 143 15.48 3.32 4.84
C TYR A 143 14.09 3.56 5.46
N LEU A 144 13.19 2.58 5.39
CA LEU A 144 11.85 2.72 5.91
C LEU A 144 11.85 2.97 7.44
N ARG A 145 12.71 2.28 8.19
CA ARG A 145 12.87 2.53 9.64
C ARG A 145 13.33 3.95 9.95
N SER A 146 14.18 4.55 9.13
CA SER A 146 14.63 5.93 9.33
C SER A 146 13.51 6.98 9.16
N LEU A 147 12.37 6.60 8.57
CA LEU A 147 11.20 7.45 8.38
C LEU A 147 10.11 7.23 9.45
N MET A 148 10.27 6.25 10.34
CA MET A 148 9.25 5.83 11.33
C MET A 148 9.44 6.47 12.72
N ASP A 149 10.13 7.60 12.83
CA ASP A 149 10.36 8.29 14.11
C ASP A 149 9.13 9.13 14.52
N TRP A 150 7.97 8.46 14.78
CA TRP A 150 6.77 9.09 15.35
C TRP A 150 6.10 8.20 16.39
#